data_c444d339e61f4f949f389777bb59ca32
#
_entry.id   c444d339e61f4f949f389777bb59ca32
#
_cell.length_a   1.000
_cell.length_b   1.000
_cell.length_c   1.000
_cell.angle_alpha   90.00
_cell.angle_beta   90.00
_cell.angle_gamma   90.00
#
_symmetry.space_group_name_H-M   'P 1'
#
loop_
_entity.id
_entity.type
_entity.pdbx_description
1 polymer ?
#
loop_
_entity_poly.entity_id
_entity_poly.type
_entity_poly.pdbx_seq_one_letter_code
_entity_poly.pdbx_strand_id
1 'polypeptide(L)'
;FTNVLEATSKRVENPYKEQLFRSMGFRKFSFDYRFAPYNEAEADVVFGKNGILELFTTHMHPTMSPNGLFQTYPSEFMIIYYHNGAENTYVRKISNCVLTDMVIDYGAEGFTTFSNGCPTEAFVRLQFSELETLTTERIDKGY
;
A
#
# COMPACT_ATOMS: atom_id res chain seq x y z
N PHE A 1 9.71 -40.53 -19.43
CA PHE A 1 11.10 -40.30 -19.90
C PHE A 1 11.95 -39.62 -18.79
N THR A 2 11.42 -38.75 -17.97
CA THR A 2 12.11 -38.07 -16.85
C THR A 2 12.65 -39.05 -15.81
N ASN A 3 11.86 -40.05 -15.42
CA ASN A 3 12.23 -41.05 -14.39
C ASN A 3 13.42 -41.95 -14.81
N VAL A 4 13.60 -42.20 -16.11
CA VAL A 4 14.71 -43.00 -16.62
C VAL A 4 16.03 -42.21 -16.60
N LEU A 5 15.98 -40.92 -16.86
CA LEU A 5 17.13 -40.01 -16.76
C LEU A 5 17.63 -39.84 -15.34
N GLU A 6 16.72 -39.72 -14.37
CA GLU A 6 17.05 -39.64 -12.95
C GLU A 6 17.72 -40.92 -12.43
N ALA A 7 17.23 -42.10 -12.87
CA ALA A 7 17.83 -43.38 -12.50
C ALA A 7 19.24 -43.58 -13.08
N THR A 8 19.51 -43.03 -14.27
CA THR A 8 20.82 -43.17 -14.95
C THR A 8 21.85 -42.15 -14.46
N SER A 9 21.44 -40.94 -14.10
CA SER A 9 22.34 -39.86 -13.65
C SER A 9 22.69 -39.89 -12.18
N LYS A 10 21.97 -40.69 -11.36
CA LYS A 10 22.05 -40.65 -9.87
C LYS A 10 21.93 -39.25 -9.27
N ARG A 11 21.35 -38.32 -9.99
CA ARG A 11 21.07 -36.96 -9.55
C ARG A 11 19.58 -36.76 -9.42
N VAL A 12 19.13 -36.51 -8.21
CA VAL A 12 17.76 -36.10 -7.93
C VAL A 12 17.81 -34.59 -7.74
N GLU A 13 17.07 -33.86 -8.56
CA GLU A 13 16.84 -32.44 -8.29
C GLU A 13 16.15 -32.30 -6.93
N ASN A 14 16.69 -31.44 -6.08
CA ASN A 14 16.10 -31.19 -4.78
C ASN A 14 14.91 -30.22 -4.95
N PRO A 15 13.67 -30.70 -4.93
CA PRO A 15 12.49 -29.87 -5.15
C PRO A 15 12.33 -28.78 -4.07
N TYR A 16 12.92 -28.96 -2.89
CA TYR A 16 12.90 -27.98 -1.81
C TYR A 16 13.77 -26.75 -2.09
N LYS A 17 14.84 -26.90 -2.87
CA LYS A 17 15.69 -25.76 -3.27
C LYS A 17 15.01 -24.85 -4.26
N GLU A 18 14.23 -25.37 -5.18
CA GLU A 18 13.46 -24.60 -6.15
C GLU A 18 12.27 -23.89 -5.51
N GLN A 19 11.62 -24.52 -4.53
CA GLN A 19 10.49 -23.90 -3.79
C GLN A 19 10.93 -22.76 -2.88
N LEU A 20 12.14 -22.79 -2.35
CA LEU A 20 12.67 -21.72 -1.48
C LEU A 20 13.06 -20.46 -2.26
N PHE A 21 13.26 -20.53 -3.59
CA PHE A 21 13.82 -19.43 -4.38
C PHE A 21 13.06 -19.13 -5.69
N ARG A 22 11.73 -19.25 -5.71
CA ARG A 22 10.95 -18.89 -6.90
C ARG A 22 10.86 -17.41 -7.15
N SER A 23 10.67 -16.61 -6.12
CA SER A 23 10.73 -15.14 -6.17
C SER A 23 10.58 -14.54 -4.77
N MET A 24 11.17 -13.37 -4.56
CA MET A 24 10.82 -12.52 -3.43
C MET A 24 9.47 -11.87 -3.72
N GLY A 25 8.54 -11.92 -2.75
CA GLY A 25 7.26 -11.20 -2.87
C GLY A 25 7.45 -9.69 -2.77
N PHE A 26 6.43 -8.93 -3.19
CA PHE A 26 6.38 -7.50 -2.96
C PHE A 26 6.22 -7.20 -1.46
N ARG A 27 6.93 -6.20 -0.97
CA ARG A 27 6.73 -5.74 0.41
C ARG A 27 5.38 -5.03 0.52
N LYS A 28 4.74 -5.25 1.66
CA LYS A 28 3.47 -4.60 2.01
C LYS A 28 3.67 -3.77 3.26
N PHE A 29 3.04 -2.60 3.29
CA PHE A 29 3.11 -1.67 4.41
C PHE A 29 1.69 -1.30 4.82
N SER A 30 1.47 -1.23 6.13
CA SER A 30 0.19 -0.80 6.70
C SER A 30 0.42 0.42 7.57
N PHE A 31 -0.41 1.44 7.39
CA PHE A 31 -0.40 2.66 8.17
C PHE A 31 -1.77 2.87 8.78
N ASP A 32 -1.79 3.04 10.10
CA ASP A 32 -3.00 3.35 10.85
C ASP A 32 -2.93 4.81 11.26
N TYR A 33 -3.99 5.56 11.01
CA TYR A 33 -4.09 6.96 11.36
C TYR A 33 -5.46 7.30 11.95
N ARG A 34 -5.46 8.16 12.98
CA ARG A 34 -6.66 8.69 13.59
C ARG A 34 -6.86 10.13 13.17
N PHE A 35 -7.96 10.40 12.47
CA PHE A 35 -8.42 11.76 12.19
C PHE A 35 -9.41 12.20 13.27
N ALA A 36 -9.09 13.29 13.96
CA ALA A 36 -9.93 13.86 14.99
C ALA A 36 -9.95 15.39 14.84
N PRO A 37 -10.70 15.92 13.86
CA PRO A 37 -10.79 17.36 13.63
C PRO A 37 -11.43 18.08 14.83
N TYR A 38 -10.96 19.30 15.10
CA TYR A 38 -11.46 20.11 16.20
C TYR A 38 -12.72 20.89 15.84
N ASN A 39 -12.97 21.13 14.58
CA ASN A 39 -14.09 21.92 14.09
C ASN A 39 -14.59 21.43 12.71
N GLU A 40 -15.71 21.99 12.27
CA GLU A 40 -16.35 21.61 11.00
C GLU A 40 -15.48 21.91 9.78
N ALA A 41 -14.68 22.97 9.80
CA ALA A 41 -13.79 23.32 8.70
C ALA A 41 -12.67 22.31 8.54
N GLU A 42 -12.07 21.84 9.64
CA GLU A 42 -11.09 20.75 9.60
C GLU A 42 -11.72 19.43 9.22
N ALA A 43 -12.93 19.15 9.68
CA ALA A 43 -13.68 17.95 9.30
C ALA A 43 -13.96 17.91 7.79
N ASP A 44 -14.27 19.04 7.19
CA ASP A 44 -14.51 19.13 5.75
C ASP A 44 -13.22 18.88 4.94
N VAL A 45 -12.06 19.30 5.41
CA VAL A 45 -10.75 18.98 4.80
C VAL A 45 -10.49 17.47 4.79
N VAL A 46 -10.92 16.75 5.82
CA VAL A 46 -10.71 15.31 5.93
C VAL A 46 -11.78 14.53 5.16
N PHE A 47 -13.04 14.82 5.41
CA PHE A 47 -14.21 14.02 4.99
C PHE A 47 -14.98 14.65 3.82
N GLY A 48 -14.76 15.93 3.54
CA GLY A 48 -15.49 16.65 2.51
C GLY A 48 -15.10 16.26 1.10
N LYS A 49 -15.80 16.89 0.14
CA LYS A 49 -15.51 16.71 -1.28
C LYS A 49 -14.11 17.20 -1.61
N ASN A 50 -13.33 16.39 -2.31
CA ASN A 50 -11.89 16.55 -2.54
C ASN A 50 -11.06 16.57 -1.24
N GLY A 51 -11.61 16.05 -0.15
CA GLY A 51 -10.89 15.87 1.09
C GLY A 51 -9.87 14.74 1.05
N ILE A 52 -9.14 14.58 2.15
CA ILE A 52 -8.03 13.62 2.24
C ILE A 52 -8.49 12.19 1.91
N LEU A 53 -9.62 11.75 2.47
CA LEU A 53 -10.10 10.38 2.29
C LEU A 53 -10.60 10.13 0.86
N GLU A 54 -11.26 11.12 0.24
CA GLU A 54 -11.70 11.03 -1.14
C GLU A 54 -10.52 10.97 -2.11
N LEU A 55 -9.45 11.73 -1.87
CA LEU A 55 -8.23 11.67 -2.66
C LEU A 55 -7.59 10.28 -2.62
N PHE A 56 -7.45 9.67 -1.46
CA PHE A 56 -6.95 8.30 -1.36
C PHE A 56 -7.85 7.32 -2.11
N THR A 57 -9.17 7.41 -1.93
CA THR A 57 -10.15 6.55 -2.61
C THR A 57 -10.06 6.69 -4.12
N THR A 58 -9.96 7.92 -4.63
CA THR A 58 -9.89 8.17 -6.07
C THR A 58 -8.61 7.59 -6.66
N HIS A 59 -7.47 7.78 -5.99
CA HIS A 59 -6.17 7.35 -6.50
C HIS A 59 -5.88 5.85 -6.31
N MET A 60 -6.61 5.17 -5.44
CA MET A 60 -6.48 3.71 -5.31
C MET A 60 -7.24 2.94 -6.38
N HIS A 61 -8.19 3.57 -7.09
CA HIS A 61 -9.00 2.91 -8.10
C HIS A 61 -8.47 3.18 -9.51
N PRO A 62 -8.60 2.19 -10.41
CA PRO A 62 -8.27 2.38 -11.82
C PRO A 62 -9.29 3.31 -12.48
N THR A 63 -8.85 4.05 -13.49
CA THR A 63 -9.73 4.90 -14.30
C THR A 63 -10.14 4.17 -15.57
N MET A 64 -11.41 4.19 -15.91
CA MET A 64 -11.93 3.66 -17.17
C MET A 64 -11.71 4.65 -18.31
N SER A 65 -11.33 4.15 -19.49
CA SER A 65 -11.33 4.98 -20.68
C SER A 65 -12.75 5.39 -21.04
N PRO A 66 -12.95 6.53 -21.74
CA PRO A 66 -14.27 7.00 -22.16
C PRO A 66 -15.09 5.95 -22.92
N ASN A 67 -14.43 5.05 -23.64
CA ASN A 67 -15.05 3.98 -24.41
C ASN A 67 -15.32 2.71 -23.59
N GLY A 68 -14.95 2.65 -22.31
CA GLY A 68 -15.12 1.50 -21.44
C GLY A 68 -14.28 0.26 -21.81
N LEU A 69 -13.42 0.34 -22.82
CA LEU A 69 -12.67 -0.79 -23.34
C LEU A 69 -11.34 -1.01 -22.61
N PHE A 70 -10.80 0.02 -21.98
CA PHE A 70 -9.50 -0.04 -21.30
C PHE A 70 -9.60 0.55 -19.91
N GLN A 71 -8.87 -0.05 -18.97
CA GLN A 71 -8.61 0.51 -17.65
C GLN A 71 -7.17 0.98 -17.57
N THR A 72 -6.94 2.16 -16.98
CA THR A 72 -5.61 2.60 -16.57
C THR A 72 -5.29 2.04 -15.19
N TYR A 73 -4.01 1.83 -14.94
CA TYR A 73 -3.56 1.44 -13.60
C TYR A 73 -3.91 2.50 -12.55
N PRO A 74 -4.11 2.10 -11.28
CA PRO A 74 -4.23 3.06 -10.18
C PRO A 74 -2.97 3.92 -10.05
N SER A 75 -3.09 5.04 -9.37
CA SER A 75 -1.96 5.94 -9.14
C SER A 75 -0.89 5.29 -8.27
N GLU A 76 0.36 5.63 -8.56
CA GLU A 76 1.49 5.24 -7.72
C GLU A 76 1.68 6.23 -6.56
N PHE A 77 2.06 5.70 -5.42
CA PHE A 77 2.34 6.47 -4.21
C PHE A 77 3.82 6.38 -3.87
N MET A 78 4.41 7.52 -3.53
CA MET A 78 5.75 7.60 -2.96
C MET A 78 5.63 7.90 -1.47
N ILE A 79 6.17 7.02 -0.63
CA ILE A 79 6.13 7.14 0.83
C ILE A 79 7.53 7.46 1.33
N ILE A 80 7.69 8.59 1.98
CA ILE A 80 8.98 9.07 2.48
C ILE A 80 8.83 9.43 3.97
N TYR A 81 9.76 8.92 4.78
CA TYR A 81 9.86 9.30 6.19
C TYR A 81 10.76 10.52 6.35
N TYR A 82 10.22 11.57 6.94
CA TYR A 82 10.95 12.81 7.23
C TYR A 82 11.26 12.94 8.73
N HIS A 83 12.42 13.51 9.03
CA HIS A 83 12.80 13.94 10.35
C HIS A 83 13.49 15.31 10.27
N ASN A 84 12.99 16.30 11.01
CA ASN A 84 13.52 17.68 11.02
C ASN A 84 13.69 18.30 9.62
N GLY A 85 12.73 18.07 8.74
CA GLY A 85 12.72 18.63 7.37
C GLY A 85 13.62 17.92 6.36
N ALA A 86 14.30 16.84 6.75
CA ALA A 86 15.10 16.00 5.87
C ALA A 86 14.60 14.56 5.86
N GLU A 87 14.92 13.82 4.81
CA GLU A 87 14.60 12.39 4.73
C GLU A 87 15.34 11.64 5.86
N ASN A 88 14.58 10.77 6.55
CA ASN A 88 15.14 9.95 7.62
C ASN A 88 15.97 8.79 7.03
N THR A 89 17.27 8.82 7.22
CA THR A 89 18.20 7.82 6.70
C THR A 89 18.29 6.54 7.53
N TYR A 90 17.73 6.54 8.74
CA TYR A 90 17.69 5.35 9.61
C TYR A 90 16.52 4.41 9.29
N VAL A 91 15.51 4.92 8.60
CA VAL A 91 14.38 4.13 8.15
C VAL A 91 14.60 3.72 6.70
N ARG A 92 14.38 2.44 6.42
CA ARG A 92 14.52 1.93 5.05
C ARG A 92 13.55 2.62 4.11
N LYS A 93 14.02 2.94 2.93
CA LYS A 93 13.23 3.55 1.87
C LYS A 93 12.17 2.57 1.36
N ILE A 94 11.04 3.12 0.98
CA ILE A 94 9.94 2.41 0.34
C ILE A 94 9.96 2.79 -1.14
N SER A 95 9.94 1.79 -2.02
CA SER A 95 9.78 1.98 -3.45
C SER A 95 8.39 2.48 -3.79
N ASN A 96 8.14 2.85 -5.03
CA ASN A 96 6.79 3.22 -5.47
C ASN A 96 5.80 2.10 -5.16
N CYS A 97 4.67 2.49 -4.59
CA CYS A 97 3.63 1.59 -4.12
C CYS A 97 2.30 1.91 -4.79
N VAL A 98 1.40 0.95 -4.75
CA VAL A 98 -0.04 1.16 -4.97
C VAL A 98 -0.77 0.99 -3.65
N LEU A 99 -1.84 1.76 -3.46
CA LEU A 99 -2.75 1.59 -2.34
C LEU A 99 -3.70 0.44 -2.66
N THR A 100 -3.54 -0.68 -1.95
CA THR A 100 -4.28 -1.91 -2.22
C THR A 100 -5.57 -2.02 -1.43
N ASP A 101 -5.62 -1.40 -0.23
CA ASP A 101 -6.79 -1.43 0.63
C ASP A 101 -6.84 -0.18 1.51
N MET A 102 -8.05 0.28 1.80
CA MET A 102 -8.33 1.35 2.74
C MET A 102 -9.57 1.01 3.55
N VAL A 103 -9.41 0.94 4.86
CA VAL A 103 -10.50 0.72 5.80
C VAL A 103 -10.70 1.99 6.60
N ILE A 104 -11.95 2.48 6.65
CA ILE A 104 -12.34 3.65 7.42
C ILE A 104 -13.35 3.22 8.46
N ASP A 105 -13.05 3.46 9.72
CA ASP A 105 -13.94 3.22 10.85
C ASP A 105 -14.33 4.57 11.49
N TYR A 106 -15.58 4.94 11.31
CA TYR A 106 -16.15 6.19 11.88
C TYR A 106 -16.67 6.03 13.30
N GLY A 107 -16.74 4.83 13.82
CA GLY A 107 -17.47 4.52 15.03
C GLY A 107 -16.68 3.71 16.07
N ALA A 108 -15.36 3.67 16.01
CA ALA A 108 -14.53 2.88 16.91
C ALA A 108 -14.75 3.22 18.40
N GLU A 109 -15.03 4.49 18.72
CA GLU A 109 -15.34 4.97 20.07
C GLU A 109 -16.79 5.51 20.19
N GLY A 110 -17.66 5.16 19.25
CA GLY A 110 -19.03 5.67 19.13
C GLY A 110 -19.14 6.69 18.00
N PHE A 111 -20.17 6.50 17.15
CA PHE A 111 -20.39 7.40 16.02
C PHE A 111 -21.01 8.72 16.47
N THR A 112 -20.31 9.82 16.24
CA THR A 112 -20.74 11.18 16.50
C THR A 112 -20.44 12.06 15.30
N THR A 113 -21.24 13.11 15.09
CA THR A 113 -21.08 14.06 14.00
C THR A 113 -21.12 15.49 14.50
N PHE A 114 -20.50 16.40 13.73
CA PHE A 114 -20.75 17.83 13.84
C PHE A 114 -22.15 18.18 13.35
N SER A 115 -22.58 19.44 13.54
CA SER A 115 -23.89 19.92 13.13
C SER A 115 -24.13 19.82 11.61
N ASN A 116 -23.09 19.90 10.81
CA ASN A 116 -23.13 19.73 9.35
C ASN A 116 -23.15 18.25 8.89
N GLY A 117 -23.13 17.30 9.83
CA GLY A 117 -23.16 15.85 9.54
C GLY A 117 -21.78 15.24 9.32
N CYS A 118 -20.69 16.01 9.30
CA CYS A 118 -19.35 15.46 9.22
C CYS A 118 -19.00 14.64 10.47
N PRO A 119 -18.35 13.47 10.33
CA PRO A 119 -17.89 12.71 11.48
C PRO A 119 -16.91 13.51 12.35
N THR A 120 -16.96 13.30 13.66
CA THR A 120 -16.02 13.93 14.60
C THR A 120 -14.69 13.18 14.69
N GLU A 121 -14.66 11.93 14.24
CA GLU A 121 -13.51 11.05 14.31
C GLU A 121 -13.57 9.95 13.26
N ALA A 122 -12.41 9.56 12.76
CA ALA A 122 -12.27 8.35 11.96
C ALA A 122 -10.91 7.70 12.17
N PHE A 123 -10.91 6.38 12.28
CA PHE A 123 -9.70 5.56 12.19
C PHE A 123 -9.54 5.05 10.78
N VAL A 124 -8.40 5.31 10.19
CA VAL A 124 -8.11 4.92 8.81
C VAL A 124 -6.92 4.00 8.78
N ARG A 125 -7.08 2.84 8.14
CA ARG A 125 -6.01 1.92 7.84
C ARG A 125 -5.76 1.91 6.34
N LEU A 126 -4.52 2.20 5.96
CA LEU A 126 -4.05 2.19 4.58
C LEU A 126 -3.09 1.02 4.39
N GLN A 127 -3.30 0.22 3.35
CA GLN A 127 -2.39 -0.85 2.97
C GLN A 127 -1.79 -0.58 1.61
N PHE A 128 -0.45 -0.54 1.57
CA PHE A 128 0.32 -0.33 0.35
C PHE A 128 1.08 -1.59 -0.03
N SER A 129 1.23 -1.81 -1.32
CA SER A 129 2.10 -2.85 -1.87
C SER A 129 3.09 -2.22 -2.82
N GLU A 130 4.38 -2.53 -2.65
CA GLU A 130 5.39 -2.11 -3.61
C GLU A 130 5.17 -2.75 -4.98
N LEU A 131 5.61 -2.06 -6.02
CA LEU A 131 5.54 -2.52 -7.41
C LEU A 131 6.82 -3.23 -7.87
N GLU A 132 7.87 -3.17 -7.06
CA GLU A 132 9.17 -3.78 -7.35
C GLU A 132 9.55 -4.76 -6.25
N THR A 133 10.23 -5.84 -6.63
CA THR A 133 10.88 -6.75 -5.68
C THR A 133 12.23 -6.19 -5.26
N LEU A 134 12.61 -6.42 -3.99
CA LEU A 134 13.93 -6.04 -3.52
C LEU A 134 15.01 -6.93 -4.11
N THR A 135 16.08 -6.27 -4.56
CA THR A 135 17.36 -6.91 -4.91
C THR A 135 18.47 -6.43 -3.97
N THR A 136 19.60 -7.10 -3.97
CA THR A 136 20.76 -6.71 -3.15
C THR A 136 21.18 -5.28 -3.44
N GLU A 137 21.19 -4.87 -4.71
CA GLU A 137 21.57 -3.52 -5.13
C GLU A 137 20.60 -2.44 -4.61
N ARG A 138 19.33 -2.80 -4.43
CA ARG A 138 18.32 -1.91 -3.83
C ARG A 138 18.54 -1.76 -2.33
N ILE A 139 18.87 -2.87 -1.66
CA ILE A 139 19.20 -2.86 -0.22
C ILE A 139 20.42 -1.97 0.05
N ASP A 140 21.45 -2.04 -0.79
CA ASP A 140 22.65 -1.20 -0.67
C ASP A 140 22.33 0.30 -0.86
N LYS A 141 21.26 0.63 -1.61
CA LYS A 141 20.75 2.00 -1.78
C LYS A 141 19.82 2.46 -0.63
N GLY A 142 19.63 1.63 0.38
CA GLY A 142 18.83 1.96 1.57
C GLY A 142 17.33 1.57 1.50
N TYR A 143 16.89 0.78 0.51
CA TYR A 143 15.52 0.29 0.37
C TYR A 143 15.19 -0.90 1.27
#